data_064ff6f79a09de2dbd3d5f525dd74b31
#
_entry.id   064ff6f79a09de2dbd3d5f525dd74b31
#
_cell.length_a   1.000
_cell.length_b   1.000
_cell.length_c   1.000
_cell.angle_alpha   90.00
_cell.angle_beta   90.00
_cell.angle_gamma   90.00
#
_symmetry.space_group_name_H-M   'P 1'
#
loop_
_entity.id
_entity.type
_entity.pdbx_description
1 polymer ?
#
loop_
_entity_poly.entity_id
_entity_poly.type
_entity_poly.pdbx_seq_one_letter_code
_entity_poly.pdbx_strand_id
1 'polypeptide(L)'
;LFVIRFKWGYASLAVSWVISTYLSSFVQIGLSLRYPAVQRTLQPLDWRAFDDWKEFILLGLPGTVMLCSEWWAFEFLMLLATFLGTAQVAAQAIILQISSIAFMVPLGIGVTCASLVGNSIGAGKLTLAKQVGKISLIYSAGINAVLGVLILLVGDQFVSLFTQDPAVIRETDS
;
A
#
# COMPACT_ATOMS: atom_id res chain seq x y z
N LEU A 1 22.93 -1.96 5.75
CA LEU A 1 23.97 -1.52 6.69
C LEU A 1 24.02 -2.46 7.90
N PHE A 2 22.90 -2.71 8.59
CA PHE A 2 22.84 -3.55 9.80
C PHE A 2 23.16 -5.03 9.52
N VAL A 3 22.69 -5.59 8.41
CA VAL A 3 23.00 -6.98 8.03
C VAL A 3 24.47 -7.16 7.69
N ILE A 4 25.03 -6.26 6.89
CA ILE A 4 26.39 -6.41 6.34
C ILE A 4 27.45 -5.98 7.35
N ARG A 5 27.25 -4.83 8.04
CA ARG A 5 28.28 -4.23 8.88
C ARG A 5 28.27 -4.74 10.33
N PHE A 6 27.07 -5.00 10.89
CA PHE A 6 26.95 -5.47 12.28
C PHE A 6 26.75 -6.99 12.41
N LYS A 7 26.51 -7.71 11.30
CA LYS A 7 26.34 -9.18 11.26
C LYS A 7 25.26 -9.70 12.23
N TRP A 8 24.22 -8.90 12.48
CA TRP A 8 23.13 -9.25 13.41
C TRP A 8 22.15 -10.27 12.85
N GLY A 9 22.40 -10.83 11.65
CA GLY A 9 21.54 -11.82 11.04
C GLY A 9 20.09 -11.32 10.84
N TYR A 10 19.12 -12.18 11.06
CA TYR A 10 17.70 -11.85 10.87
C TYR A 10 17.18 -10.76 11.81
N ALA A 11 17.75 -10.61 13.01
CA ALA A 11 17.38 -9.55 13.94
C ALA A 11 17.58 -8.15 13.37
N SER A 12 18.58 -7.98 12.49
CA SER A 12 18.83 -6.69 11.85
C SER A 12 17.71 -6.23 10.93
N LEU A 13 16.98 -7.15 10.30
CA LEU A 13 15.82 -6.83 9.46
C LEU A 13 14.67 -6.30 10.31
N ALA A 14 14.38 -6.97 11.42
CA ALA A 14 13.36 -6.54 12.37
C ALA A 14 13.68 -5.16 12.96
N VAL A 15 14.91 -4.95 13.40
CA VAL A 15 15.36 -3.65 13.95
C VAL A 15 15.27 -2.55 12.90
N SER A 16 15.68 -2.80 11.66
CA SER A 16 15.57 -1.82 10.58
C SER A 16 14.13 -1.43 10.28
N TRP A 17 13.23 -2.41 10.27
CA TRP A 17 11.80 -2.18 10.08
C TRP A 17 11.21 -1.31 11.19
N VAL A 18 11.49 -1.66 12.44
CA VAL A 18 11.04 -0.91 13.62
C VAL A 18 11.54 0.53 13.57
N ILE A 19 12.84 0.73 13.35
CA ILE A 19 13.43 2.09 13.26
C ILE A 19 12.78 2.89 12.14
N SER A 20 12.63 2.32 10.95
CA SER A 20 12.01 3.01 9.80
C SER A 20 10.57 3.41 10.10
N THR A 21 9.78 2.53 10.73
CA THR A 21 8.38 2.78 11.06
C THR A 21 8.25 3.90 12.11
N TYR A 22 9.02 3.84 13.17
CA TYR A 22 9.00 4.90 14.21
C TYR A 22 9.50 6.23 13.66
N LEU A 23 10.59 6.23 12.88
CA LEU A 23 11.11 7.44 12.27
C LEU A 23 10.07 8.09 11.33
N SER A 24 9.43 7.30 10.47
CA SER A 24 8.31 7.77 9.63
C SER A 24 7.19 8.37 10.45
N SER A 25 6.78 7.69 11.53
CA SER A 25 5.71 8.16 12.41
C SER A 25 6.06 9.49 13.08
N PHE A 26 7.28 9.62 13.61
CA PHE A 26 7.74 10.88 14.22
C PHE A 26 7.81 12.01 13.22
N VAL A 27 8.30 11.76 12.00
CA VAL A 27 8.32 12.76 10.93
C VAL A 27 6.91 13.17 10.54
N GLN A 28 5.98 12.24 10.38
CA GLN A 28 4.59 12.54 10.07
C GLN A 28 3.91 13.37 11.16
N ILE A 29 4.09 13.00 12.43
CA ILE A 29 3.56 13.78 13.57
C ILE A 29 4.18 15.17 13.58
N GLY A 30 5.49 15.28 13.44
CA GLY A 30 6.19 16.56 13.45
C GLY A 30 5.76 17.49 12.31
N LEU A 31 5.55 16.95 11.11
CA LEU A 31 5.02 17.70 9.97
C LEU A 31 3.55 18.10 10.20
N SER A 32 2.72 17.17 10.67
CA SER A 32 1.31 17.42 10.94
C SER A 32 1.11 18.53 11.96
N LEU A 33 1.93 18.56 13.01
CA LEU A 33 1.88 19.60 14.04
C LEU A 33 2.31 20.99 13.53
N ARG A 34 3.01 21.07 12.39
CA ARG A 34 3.36 22.37 11.76
C ARG A 34 2.21 23.01 11.00
N TYR A 35 1.19 22.24 10.61
CA TYR A 35 0.06 22.75 9.85
C TYR A 35 -1.03 23.30 10.79
N PRO A 36 -1.37 24.60 10.73
CA PRO A 36 -2.39 25.21 11.61
C PRO A 36 -3.77 24.57 11.48
N ALA A 37 -4.08 24.02 10.30
CA ALA A 37 -5.34 23.30 10.08
C ALA A 37 -5.42 22.02 10.93
N VAL A 38 -4.32 21.28 11.05
CA VAL A 38 -4.24 20.05 11.85
C VAL A 38 -4.23 20.38 13.35
N GLN A 39 -3.53 21.44 13.75
CA GLN A 39 -3.53 21.88 15.15
C GLN A 39 -4.92 22.22 15.67
N ARG A 40 -5.79 22.76 14.82
CA ARG A 40 -7.18 23.08 15.18
C ARG A 40 -8.07 21.84 15.32
N THR A 41 -7.67 20.70 14.76
CA THR A 41 -8.41 19.42 14.87
C THR A 41 -7.93 18.58 16.05
N LEU A 42 -6.78 18.93 16.65
CA LEU A 42 -6.28 18.24 17.83
C LEU A 42 -7.12 18.63 19.06
N GLN A 43 -7.92 17.69 19.50
CA GLN A 43 -8.68 17.82 20.75
C GLN A 43 -8.04 16.98 21.83
N PRO A 44 -8.17 17.38 23.13
CA PRO A 44 -7.73 16.54 24.23
C PRO A 44 -8.51 15.22 24.20
N LEU A 45 -7.81 14.13 24.49
CA LEU A 45 -8.43 12.82 24.64
C LEU A 45 -9.41 12.85 25.80
N ASP A 46 -10.71 12.71 25.49
CA ASP A 46 -11.80 12.60 26.44
C ASP A 46 -12.48 11.24 26.27
N TRP A 47 -13.14 10.77 27.33
CA TRP A 47 -13.92 9.52 27.30
C TRP A 47 -15.03 9.51 26.22
N ARG A 48 -15.48 10.67 25.79
CA ARG A 48 -16.37 10.86 24.64
C ARG A 48 -15.82 10.31 23.33
N ALA A 49 -14.51 10.08 23.23
CA ALA A 49 -13.90 9.44 22.08
C ALA A 49 -14.38 7.99 21.88
N PHE A 50 -14.98 7.39 22.93
CA PHE A 50 -15.55 6.04 22.87
C PHE A 50 -17.07 6.03 22.60
N ASP A 51 -17.70 7.20 22.51
CA ASP A 51 -19.09 7.30 22.12
C ASP A 51 -19.21 6.88 20.64
N ASP A 52 -20.32 6.19 20.33
CA ASP A 52 -20.66 5.73 18.96
C ASP A 52 -19.67 4.74 18.31
N TRP A 53 -18.83 4.08 19.09
CA TRP A 53 -17.90 3.04 18.58
C TRP A 53 -18.59 1.93 17.79
N LYS A 54 -19.84 1.61 18.13
CA LYS A 54 -20.62 0.62 17.39
C LYS A 54 -20.82 1.04 15.93
N GLU A 55 -21.15 2.31 15.70
CA GLU A 55 -21.33 2.86 14.35
C GLU A 55 -20.01 2.89 13.58
N PHE A 56 -18.93 3.30 14.24
CA PHE A 56 -17.58 3.27 13.67
C PHE A 56 -17.16 1.86 13.23
N ILE A 57 -17.40 0.84 14.08
CA ILE A 57 -17.07 -0.56 13.76
C ILE A 57 -17.95 -1.07 12.61
N LEU A 58 -19.25 -0.79 12.62
CA LEU A 58 -20.15 -1.23 11.56
C LEU A 58 -19.82 -0.64 10.20
N LEU A 59 -19.35 0.61 10.16
CA LEU A 59 -18.90 1.27 8.93
C LEU A 59 -17.50 0.80 8.49
N GLY A 60 -16.61 0.56 9.45
CA GLY A 60 -15.22 0.17 9.17
C GLY A 60 -15.04 -1.31 8.82
N LEU A 61 -15.87 -2.19 9.41
CA LEU A 61 -15.72 -3.64 9.26
C LEU A 61 -15.79 -4.13 7.80
N PRO A 62 -16.75 -3.70 6.97
CA PRO A 62 -16.79 -4.10 5.55
C PRO A 62 -15.55 -3.69 4.77
N GLY A 63 -15.04 -2.47 5.01
CA GLY A 63 -13.80 -1.99 4.40
C GLY A 63 -12.58 -2.80 4.84
N THR A 64 -12.51 -3.14 6.12
CA THR A 64 -11.44 -3.98 6.66
C THR A 64 -11.47 -5.38 6.05
N VAL A 65 -12.63 -6.02 5.96
CA VAL A 65 -12.78 -7.36 5.35
C VAL A 65 -12.37 -7.32 3.88
N MET A 66 -12.78 -6.30 3.13
CA MET A 66 -12.39 -6.12 1.74
C MET A 66 -10.86 -6.02 1.60
N LEU A 67 -10.22 -5.18 2.39
CA LEU A 67 -8.77 -4.98 2.37
C LEU A 67 -8.01 -6.26 2.77
N CYS A 68 -8.46 -6.93 3.83
CA CYS A 68 -7.89 -8.20 4.26
C CYS A 68 -8.01 -9.28 3.18
N SER A 69 -9.17 -9.37 2.51
CA SER A 69 -9.38 -10.37 1.45
C SER A 69 -8.43 -10.15 0.27
N GLU A 70 -8.16 -8.90 -0.09
CA GLU A 70 -7.20 -8.55 -1.14
C GLU A 70 -5.78 -8.98 -0.76
N TRP A 71 -5.32 -8.66 0.45
CA TRP A 71 -4.00 -9.04 0.94
C TRP A 71 -3.87 -10.57 1.10
N TRP A 72 -4.90 -11.24 1.59
CA TRP A 72 -4.90 -12.69 1.73
C TRP A 72 -4.79 -13.41 0.39
N ALA A 73 -5.33 -12.87 -0.69
CA ALA A 73 -5.15 -13.44 -2.01
C ALA A 73 -3.65 -13.55 -2.39
N PHE A 74 -2.86 -12.52 -2.12
CA PHE A 74 -1.41 -12.54 -2.34
C PHE A 74 -0.69 -13.53 -1.43
N GLU A 75 -1.09 -13.64 -0.16
CA GLU A 75 -0.53 -14.62 0.77
C GLU A 75 -0.83 -16.06 0.35
N PHE A 76 -2.03 -16.33 -0.17
CA PHE A 76 -2.37 -17.63 -0.72
C PHE A 76 -1.52 -17.98 -1.95
N LEU A 77 -1.26 -17.02 -2.84
CA LEU A 77 -0.37 -17.24 -3.98
C LEU A 77 1.06 -17.55 -3.52
N MET A 78 1.57 -16.86 -2.52
CA MET A 78 2.89 -17.14 -1.94
C MET A 78 2.94 -18.54 -1.30
N LEU A 79 1.88 -18.94 -0.59
CA LEU A 79 1.74 -20.30 -0.04
C LEU A 79 1.75 -21.36 -1.14
N LEU A 80 1.03 -21.16 -2.23
CA LEU A 80 1.02 -22.09 -3.37
C LEU A 80 2.41 -22.19 -4.02
N ALA A 81 3.12 -21.07 -4.18
CA ALA A 81 4.48 -21.06 -4.69
C ALA A 81 5.44 -21.90 -3.83
N THR A 82 5.20 -21.99 -2.52
CA THR A 82 6.01 -22.81 -1.60
C THR A 82 5.95 -24.31 -1.93
N PHE A 83 4.84 -24.79 -2.45
CA PHE A 83 4.70 -26.19 -2.87
C PHE A 83 5.42 -26.50 -4.19
N LEU A 84 5.72 -25.49 -4.99
CA LEU A 84 6.38 -25.65 -6.29
C LEU A 84 7.90 -25.62 -6.18
N GLY A 85 8.46 -24.97 -5.17
CA GLY A 85 9.90 -24.94 -4.91
C GLY A 85 10.46 -23.57 -4.57
N THR A 86 11.75 -23.53 -4.25
CA THR A 86 12.44 -22.31 -3.78
C THR A 86 12.59 -21.26 -4.87
N ALA A 87 12.80 -21.66 -6.12
CA ALA A 87 12.92 -20.73 -7.25
C ALA A 87 11.58 -20.00 -7.51
N GLN A 88 10.46 -20.73 -7.43
CA GLN A 88 9.12 -20.19 -7.61
C GLN A 88 8.76 -19.21 -6.47
N VAL A 89 9.12 -19.51 -5.23
CA VAL A 89 8.93 -18.58 -4.10
C VAL A 89 9.73 -17.29 -4.31
N ALA A 90 10.97 -17.41 -4.77
CA ALA A 90 11.81 -16.25 -5.05
C ALA A 90 11.23 -15.39 -6.20
N ALA A 91 10.79 -16.03 -7.29
CA ALA A 91 10.14 -15.36 -8.41
C ALA A 91 8.86 -14.64 -7.97
N GLN A 92 8.00 -15.34 -7.21
CA GLN A 92 6.76 -14.78 -6.68
C GLN A 92 7.02 -13.56 -5.78
N ALA A 93 8.06 -13.62 -4.94
CA ALA A 93 8.43 -12.49 -4.08
C ALA A 93 8.86 -11.26 -4.89
N ILE A 94 9.60 -11.45 -5.99
CA ILE A 94 10.01 -10.37 -6.89
C ILE A 94 8.78 -9.77 -7.60
N ILE A 95 7.90 -10.63 -8.14
CA ILE A 95 6.66 -10.19 -8.80
C ILE A 95 5.80 -9.38 -7.83
N LEU A 96 5.62 -9.85 -6.60
CA LEU A 96 4.89 -9.11 -5.56
C LEU A 96 5.51 -7.76 -5.26
N GLN A 97 6.84 -7.67 -5.21
CA GLN A 97 7.52 -6.41 -4.95
C GLN A 97 7.31 -5.39 -6.09
N ILE A 98 7.44 -5.83 -7.34
CA ILE A 98 7.20 -4.99 -8.51
C ILE A 98 5.73 -4.55 -8.57
N SER A 99 4.81 -5.48 -8.35
CA SER A 99 3.36 -5.22 -8.31
C SER A 99 3.00 -4.24 -7.20
N SER A 100 3.60 -4.37 -6.03
CA SER A 100 3.36 -3.46 -4.90
C SER A 100 3.78 -2.02 -5.22
N ILE A 101 4.93 -1.84 -5.88
CA ILE A 101 5.38 -0.50 -6.30
C ILE A 101 4.40 0.10 -7.31
N ALA A 102 3.98 -0.69 -8.31
CA ALA A 102 3.02 -0.25 -9.32
C ALA A 102 1.66 0.08 -8.71
N PHE A 103 1.21 -0.70 -7.72
CA PHE A 103 -0.07 -0.54 -7.04
C PHE A 103 -0.15 0.72 -6.16
N MET A 104 0.97 1.25 -5.66
CA MET A 104 0.99 2.42 -4.78
C MET A 104 0.39 3.67 -5.43
N VAL A 105 0.57 3.85 -6.74
CA VAL A 105 0.06 5.03 -7.45
C VAL A 105 -1.47 4.99 -7.58
N PRO A 106 -2.10 3.92 -8.12
CA PRO A 106 -3.56 3.77 -8.10
C PRO A 106 -4.17 3.84 -6.71
N LEU A 107 -3.52 3.24 -5.72
CA LEU A 107 -3.96 3.28 -4.33
C LEU A 107 -4.05 4.72 -3.81
N GLY A 108 -3.04 5.55 -4.06
CA GLY A 108 -3.06 6.97 -3.69
C GLY A 108 -4.22 7.74 -4.32
N ILE A 109 -4.53 7.47 -5.58
CA ILE A 109 -5.70 8.04 -6.27
C ILE A 109 -6.99 7.57 -5.61
N GLY A 110 -7.10 6.28 -5.30
CA GLY A 110 -8.27 5.68 -4.65
C GLY A 110 -8.56 6.31 -3.28
N VAL A 111 -7.55 6.44 -2.43
CA VAL A 111 -7.67 7.07 -1.11
C VAL A 111 -8.10 8.53 -1.22
N THR A 112 -7.49 9.28 -2.15
CA THR A 112 -7.84 10.69 -2.40
C THR A 112 -9.27 10.81 -2.92
N CYS A 113 -9.67 9.94 -3.86
CA CYS A 113 -11.03 9.89 -4.38
C CYS A 113 -12.05 9.61 -3.27
N ALA A 114 -11.81 8.61 -2.43
CA ALA A 114 -12.69 8.27 -1.32
C ALA A 114 -12.89 9.45 -0.37
N SER A 115 -11.81 10.14 -0.01
CA SER A 115 -11.86 11.32 0.84
C SER A 115 -12.65 12.48 0.22
N LEU A 116 -12.38 12.81 -1.05
CA LEU A 116 -13.07 13.91 -1.76
C LEU A 116 -14.54 13.61 -2.01
N VAL A 117 -14.86 12.37 -2.38
CA VAL A 117 -16.26 11.93 -2.56
C VAL A 117 -17.01 11.98 -1.24
N GLY A 118 -16.43 11.45 -0.16
CA GLY A 118 -17.02 11.48 1.18
C GLY A 118 -17.29 12.90 1.65
N ASN A 119 -16.33 13.81 1.54
CA ASN A 119 -16.48 15.21 1.88
C ASN A 119 -17.55 15.91 1.02
N SER A 120 -17.63 15.59 -0.27
CA SER A 120 -18.63 16.17 -1.17
C SER A 120 -20.04 15.71 -0.85
N ILE A 121 -20.22 14.43 -0.47
CA ILE A 121 -21.50 13.89 -0.03
C ILE A 121 -21.90 14.51 1.30
N GLY A 122 -20.99 14.60 2.28
CA GLY A 122 -21.25 15.24 3.57
C GLY A 122 -21.63 16.72 3.45
N ALA A 123 -21.10 17.42 2.42
CA ALA A 123 -21.46 18.79 2.09
C ALA A 123 -22.76 18.92 1.26
N GLY A 124 -23.47 17.83 0.94
CA GLY A 124 -24.68 17.81 0.12
C GLY A 124 -24.42 18.05 -1.38
N LYS A 125 -23.18 18.05 -1.84
CA LYS A 125 -22.79 18.36 -3.23
C LYS A 125 -22.66 17.08 -4.08
N LEU A 126 -23.78 16.39 -4.31
CA LEU A 126 -23.81 15.10 -5.02
C LEU A 126 -23.26 15.16 -6.45
N THR A 127 -23.48 16.28 -7.15
CA THR A 127 -22.94 16.47 -8.51
C THR A 127 -21.42 16.48 -8.50
N LEU A 128 -20.80 17.17 -7.54
CA LEU A 128 -19.36 17.22 -7.37
C LEU A 128 -18.81 15.83 -7.00
N ALA A 129 -19.47 15.08 -6.11
CA ALA A 129 -19.08 13.72 -5.75
C ALA A 129 -19.03 12.80 -6.98
N LYS A 130 -20.05 12.85 -7.84
CA LYS A 130 -20.10 12.08 -9.11
C LYS A 130 -18.99 12.49 -10.07
N GLN A 131 -18.71 13.78 -10.21
CA GLN A 131 -17.63 14.28 -11.08
C GLN A 131 -16.27 13.82 -10.59
N VAL A 132 -15.98 13.96 -9.29
CA VAL A 132 -14.73 13.48 -8.68
C VAL A 132 -14.55 11.99 -8.91
N GLY A 133 -15.58 11.17 -8.63
CA GLY A 133 -15.51 9.73 -8.85
C GLY A 133 -15.22 9.37 -10.31
N LYS A 134 -15.92 10.00 -11.26
CA LYS A 134 -15.69 9.76 -12.70
C LYS A 134 -14.29 10.17 -13.14
N ILE A 135 -13.81 11.32 -12.73
CA ILE A 135 -12.47 11.82 -13.06
C ILE A 135 -11.41 10.89 -12.47
N SER A 136 -11.53 10.52 -11.20
CA SER A 136 -10.57 9.61 -10.53
C SER A 136 -10.51 8.25 -11.23
N LEU A 137 -11.64 7.72 -11.70
CA LEU A 137 -11.70 6.46 -12.44
C LEU A 137 -10.92 6.55 -13.76
N ILE A 138 -11.13 7.64 -14.53
CA ILE A 138 -10.44 7.87 -15.79
C ILE A 138 -8.93 8.02 -15.58
N TYR A 139 -8.51 8.81 -14.59
CA TYR A 139 -7.09 8.98 -14.24
C TYR A 139 -6.46 7.66 -13.80
N SER A 140 -7.13 6.90 -12.92
CA SER A 140 -6.65 5.60 -12.46
C SER A 140 -6.50 4.61 -13.61
N ALA A 141 -7.48 4.53 -14.50
CA ALA A 141 -7.41 3.68 -15.70
C ALA A 141 -6.26 4.07 -16.63
N GLY A 142 -6.09 5.37 -16.89
CA GLY A 142 -5.00 5.88 -17.72
C GLY A 142 -3.62 5.59 -17.12
N ILE A 143 -3.44 5.83 -15.84
CA ILE A 143 -2.17 5.54 -15.15
C ILE A 143 -1.89 4.04 -15.13
N ASN A 144 -2.88 3.20 -14.84
CA ASN A 144 -2.71 1.74 -14.88
C ASN A 144 -2.32 1.24 -16.27
N ALA A 145 -2.91 1.81 -17.33
CA ALA A 145 -2.53 1.48 -18.70
C ALA A 145 -1.07 1.84 -18.99
N VAL A 146 -0.64 3.04 -18.57
CA VAL A 146 0.76 3.48 -18.73
C VAL A 146 1.70 2.59 -17.93
N LEU A 147 1.38 2.29 -16.67
CA LEU A 147 2.18 1.40 -15.82
C LEU A 147 2.26 -0.01 -16.40
N GLY A 148 1.15 -0.55 -16.93
CA GLY A 148 1.14 -1.84 -17.59
C GLY A 148 2.07 -1.88 -18.81
N VAL A 149 2.03 -0.84 -19.66
CA VAL A 149 2.94 -0.73 -20.81
C VAL A 149 4.40 -0.60 -20.34
N LEU A 150 4.67 0.18 -19.30
CA LEU A 150 6.03 0.30 -18.75
C LEU A 150 6.55 -1.04 -18.20
N ILE A 151 5.72 -1.80 -17.49
CA ILE A 151 6.10 -3.12 -16.99
C ILE A 151 6.39 -4.08 -18.15
N LEU A 152 5.59 -4.06 -19.22
CA LEU A 152 5.82 -4.89 -20.40
C LEU A 152 7.12 -4.52 -21.15
N LEU A 153 7.52 -3.24 -21.14
CA LEU A 153 8.72 -2.78 -21.85
C LEU A 153 10.01 -2.93 -21.03
N VAL A 154 9.93 -2.85 -19.73
CA VAL A 154 11.11 -2.73 -18.84
C VAL A 154 11.12 -3.82 -17.76
N GLY A 155 10.14 -4.72 -17.75
CA GLY A 155 9.97 -5.77 -16.73
C GLY A 155 11.21 -6.64 -16.55
N ASP A 156 11.78 -7.14 -17.64
CA ASP A 156 12.98 -8.00 -17.63
C ASP A 156 14.18 -7.29 -16.99
N GLN A 157 14.32 -5.99 -17.24
CA GLN A 157 15.39 -5.17 -16.64
C GLN A 157 15.14 -4.97 -15.14
N PHE A 158 13.89 -4.82 -14.72
CA PHE A 158 13.55 -4.74 -13.31
C PHE A 158 13.84 -6.05 -12.57
N VAL A 159 13.48 -7.20 -13.15
CA VAL A 159 13.77 -8.51 -12.56
C VAL A 159 15.29 -8.71 -12.39
N SER A 160 16.08 -8.32 -13.36
CA SER A 160 17.54 -8.44 -13.31
C SER A 160 18.22 -7.60 -12.21
N LEU A 161 17.53 -6.55 -11.70
CA LEU A 161 18.01 -5.76 -10.55
C LEU A 161 17.84 -6.51 -9.22
N PHE A 162 16.88 -7.42 -9.12
CA PHE A 162 16.59 -8.16 -7.89
C PHE A 162 17.33 -9.49 -7.81
N THR A 163 17.59 -10.14 -8.95
CA THR A 163 18.26 -11.44 -8.99
C THR A 163 19.10 -11.61 -10.24
N GLN A 164 20.20 -12.36 -10.09
CA GLN A 164 21.04 -12.83 -11.19
C GLN A 164 20.94 -14.34 -11.37
N ASP A 165 20.06 -15.03 -10.63
CA ASP A 165 19.85 -16.47 -10.74
C ASP A 165 19.01 -16.77 -11.99
N PRO A 166 19.56 -17.51 -12.97
CA PRO A 166 18.86 -17.84 -14.21
C PRO A 166 17.57 -18.66 -14.00
N ALA A 167 17.51 -19.45 -12.92
CA ALA A 167 16.35 -20.26 -12.59
C ALA A 167 15.18 -19.37 -12.16
N VAL A 168 15.44 -18.32 -11.36
CA VAL A 168 14.43 -17.37 -10.89
C VAL A 168 13.95 -16.48 -12.04
N ILE A 169 14.86 -15.99 -12.87
CA ILE A 169 14.52 -15.15 -14.04
C ILE A 169 13.57 -15.91 -14.98
N ARG A 170 13.89 -17.16 -15.31
CA ARG A 170 13.06 -18.00 -16.19
C ARG A 170 11.64 -18.23 -15.65
N GLU A 171 11.50 -18.40 -14.34
CA GLU A 171 10.18 -18.56 -13.70
C GLU A 171 9.39 -17.25 -13.62
N THR A 172 10.07 -16.10 -13.65
CA THR A 172 9.41 -14.79 -13.64
C THR A 172 8.85 -14.44 -15.02
N ASP A 173 9.47 -14.96 -16.11
CA ASP A 173 9.04 -14.71 -17.50
C ASP A 173 7.93 -15.67 -17.97
N SER A 174 7.61 -16.72 -17.22
CA SER A 174 6.60 -17.72 -17.56
C SER A 174 5.21 -17.36 -16.99
#